data_1d34fde2e57ce60c892c877612dab240
#
_entry.id   1d34fde2e57ce60c892c877612dab240
#
_cell.length_a   1.000
_cell.length_b   1.000
_cell.length_c   1.000
_cell.angle_alpha   90.00
_cell.angle_beta   90.00
_cell.angle_gamma   90.00
#
_symmetry.space_group_name_H-M   'P 1'
#
loop_
_entity.id
_entity.type
_entity.pdbx_description
1 polymer ?
#
loop_
_entity_poly.entity_id
_entity_poly.type
_entity_poly.pdbx_seq_one_letter_code
_entity_poly.pdbx_strand_id
1 'polypeptide(L)'
;MTNSYAAAGVDTAAGDRAVELMKASVAATHGPEIVGGVGGFAGLFDASALLGYRRPLLASSTDGVGTKVAIAQALDIHDTIGQDLVAMVVDDIVVVGAKPLVMTDYIACGKLHPERIADIVRGIAEACAATGTALVGGETAEHPGLLGPDDYDVAGAAVGVVEADDLLGPDRVRDGDVVIAMASSGLHSNGFSLVRHILASRSIGYHDELPEFGGVVGETLLTPTALYTAPLLELLAEHPGAVHALSHVTGGGIAANLARVLPVGSWVELDRASWSPPSVFRVLAELAGDSLESTEGTWNLGIGMLAVVAQDRAADVVAALESRSMPAWVAGTVSTAARDFDGFEQGAKGVTGGAARLVGSYRA
;
A
#
# COMPACT_ATOMS: atom_id res chain seq x y z
N MET A 1 10.67 -44.80 7.77
CA MET A 1 11.75 -44.24 6.91
C MET A 1 11.61 -42.73 7.01
N THR A 2 12.53 -42.05 7.68
CA THR A 2 12.58 -40.60 7.67
C THR A 2 12.82 -40.16 6.24
N ASN A 3 11.88 -39.40 5.67
CA ASN A 3 12.01 -38.87 4.32
C ASN A 3 13.26 -37.99 4.28
N SER A 4 14.15 -38.22 3.32
CA SER A 4 15.38 -37.44 3.13
C SER A 4 15.08 -35.91 2.96
N TYR A 5 13.91 -35.59 2.48
CA TYR A 5 13.41 -34.22 2.36
C TYR A 5 13.20 -33.56 3.72
N ALA A 6 12.56 -34.24 4.68
CA ALA A 6 12.39 -33.74 6.05
C ALA A 6 13.75 -33.57 6.77
N ALA A 7 14.73 -34.46 6.48
CA ALA A 7 16.09 -34.34 7.00
C ALA A 7 16.85 -33.14 6.38
N ALA A 8 16.41 -32.63 5.23
CA ALA A 8 16.96 -31.45 4.56
C ALA A 8 16.23 -30.17 5.00
N GLY A 9 15.22 -30.23 5.92
CA GLY A 9 14.52 -29.10 6.47
C GLY A 9 13.24 -28.72 5.73
N VAL A 10 12.69 -29.60 4.86
CA VAL A 10 11.43 -29.34 4.14
C VAL A 10 10.33 -30.29 4.62
N ASP A 11 9.26 -29.73 5.22
CA ASP A 11 8.12 -30.49 5.77
C ASP A 11 6.88 -30.40 4.86
N THR A 12 6.69 -31.38 3.99
CA THR A 12 5.54 -31.43 3.08
C THR A 12 4.20 -31.61 3.80
N ALA A 13 4.15 -32.28 4.96
CA ALA A 13 2.92 -32.43 5.71
C ALA A 13 2.47 -31.11 6.39
N ALA A 14 3.45 -30.30 6.81
CA ALA A 14 3.17 -28.94 7.29
C ALA A 14 2.63 -28.06 6.15
N GLY A 15 3.16 -28.19 4.93
CA GLY A 15 2.64 -27.51 3.74
C GLY A 15 1.17 -27.86 3.45
N ASP A 16 0.84 -29.16 3.41
CA ASP A 16 -0.54 -29.61 3.19
C ASP A 16 -1.49 -29.09 4.25
N ARG A 17 -1.06 -29.05 5.53
CA ARG A 17 -1.84 -28.48 6.63
C ARG A 17 -2.06 -26.99 6.47
N ALA A 18 -1.05 -26.21 6.10
CA ALA A 18 -1.20 -24.78 5.86
C ALA A 18 -2.24 -24.51 4.76
N VAL A 19 -2.17 -25.22 3.64
CA VAL A 19 -3.15 -25.12 2.55
C VAL A 19 -4.56 -25.41 3.03
N GLU A 20 -4.78 -26.44 3.84
CA GLU A 20 -6.11 -26.76 4.35
C GLU A 20 -6.66 -25.66 5.29
N LEU A 21 -5.80 -25.07 6.13
CA LEU A 21 -6.18 -23.98 7.04
C LEU A 21 -6.59 -22.69 6.31
N MET A 22 -5.92 -22.33 5.21
CA MET A 22 -6.18 -21.09 4.49
C MET A 22 -7.24 -21.20 3.37
N LYS A 23 -7.58 -22.41 2.93
CA LYS A 23 -8.44 -22.70 1.78
C LYS A 23 -9.78 -21.96 1.82
N ALA A 24 -10.45 -21.90 2.98
CA ALA A 24 -11.74 -21.23 3.11
C ALA A 24 -11.62 -19.71 2.93
N SER A 25 -10.59 -19.09 3.50
CA SER A 25 -10.35 -17.64 3.38
C SER A 25 -10.03 -17.26 1.93
N VAL A 26 -9.18 -18.03 1.26
CA VAL A 26 -8.86 -17.81 -0.15
C VAL A 26 -10.12 -17.96 -1.02
N ALA A 27 -10.90 -19.04 -0.85
CA ALA A 27 -12.12 -19.26 -1.61
C ALA A 27 -13.16 -18.14 -1.42
N ALA A 28 -13.19 -17.48 -0.27
CA ALA A 28 -14.11 -16.38 0.01
C ALA A 28 -13.81 -15.12 -0.84
N THR A 29 -12.61 -15.01 -1.45
CA THR A 29 -12.25 -13.91 -2.36
C THR A 29 -12.72 -14.14 -3.79
N HIS A 30 -13.15 -15.38 -4.14
CA HIS A 30 -13.45 -15.78 -5.50
C HIS A 30 -14.85 -15.34 -5.93
N GLY A 31 -14.92 -14.54 -6.99
CA GLY A 31 -16.14 -14.24 -7.73
C GLY A 31 -16.43 -15.28 -8.80
N PRO A 32 -17.52 -15.09 -9.56
CA PRO A 32 -17.93 -16.00 -10.64
C PRO A 32 -16.94 -16.08 -11.81
N GLU A 33 -16.04 -15.09 -11.92
CA GLU A 33 -14.99 -15.04 -12.95
C GLU A 33 -13.80 -15.97 -12.64
N ILE A 34 -13.71 -16.49 -11.42
CA ILE A 34 -12.60 -17.38 -11.03
C ILE A 34 -12.96 -18.83 -11.38
N VAL A 35 -12.13 -19.43 -12.22
CA VAL A 35 -12.33 -20.78 -12.70
C VAL A 35 -11.41 -21.75 -11.97
N GLY A 36 -11.98 -22.79 -11.38
CA GLY A 36 -11.24 -23.78 -10.60
C GLY A 36 -11.24 -23.45 -9.10
N GLY A 37 -10.33 -24.06 -8.36
CA GLY A 37 -10.21 -23.92 -6.90
C GLY A 37 -8.77 -23.78 -6.46
N VAL A 38 -8.55 -23.67 -5.15
CA VAL A 38 -7.24 -23.61 -4.51
C VAL A 38 -6.46 -24.91 -4.75
N GLY A 39 -5.17 -24.83 -5.12
CA GLY A 39 -4.27 -25.97 -5.28
C GLY A 39 -4.01 -26.38 -6.73
N GLY A 40 -4.50 -25.65 -7.73
CA GLY A 40 -4.08 -25.81 -9.12
C GLY A 40 -2.69 -25.23 -9.41
N PHE A 41 -2.08 -25.60 -10.54
CA PHE A 41 -0.80 -25.02 -10.97
C PHE A 41 -0.89 -23.55 -11.34
N ALA A 42 -2.07 -23.05 -11.70
CA ALA A 42 -2.30 -21.66 -12.06
C ALA A 42 -3.70 -21.24 -11.61
N GLY A 43 -3.82 -19.99 -11.16
CA GLY A 43 -5.09 -19.31 -11.00
C GLY A 43 -5.68 -18.96 -12.37
N LEU A 44 -6.97 -19.19 -12.56
CA LEU A 44 -7.65 -18.90 -13.83
C LEU A 44 -8.72 -17.84 -13.61
N PHE A 45 -8.67 -16.79 -14.44
CA PHE A 45 -9.68 -15.76 -14.55
C PHE A 45 -10.40 -15.88 -15.90
N ASP A 46 -11.73 -15.93 -15.89
CA ASP A 46 -12.52 -15.94 -17.13
C ASP A 46 -12.48 -14.55 -17.77
N ALA A 47 -11.63 -14.40 -18.78
CA ALA A 47 -11.45 -13.15 -19.50
C ALA A 47 -12.70 -12.72 -20.31
N SER A 48 -13.75 -13.56 -20.42
CA SER A 48 -15.03 -13.14 -21.01
C SER A 48 -15.68 -12.00 -20.23
N ALA A 49 -15.36 -11.84 -18.93
CA ALA A 49 -15.78 -10.70 -18.13
C ALA A 49 -15.27 -9.35 -18.68
N LEU A 50 -14.22 -9.36 -19.53
CA LEU A 50 -13.63 -8.17 -20.14
C LEU A 50 -14.22 -7.82 -21.52
N LEU A 51 -15.16 -8.61 -22.07
CA LEU A 51 -15.74 -8.37 -23.38
C LEU A 51 -16.56 -7.07 -23.49
N GLY A 52 -16.92 -6.46 -22.34
CA GLY A 52 -17.57 -5.16 -22.30
C GLY A 52 -16.64 -3.97 -22.54
N TYR A 53 -15.34 -4.17 -22.41
CA TYR A 53 -14.33 -3.13 -22.68
C TYR A 53 -14.11 -2.97 -24.18
N ARG A 54 -13.93 -1.73 -24.63
CA ARG A 54 -13.59 -1.42 -26.04
C ARG A 54 -12.10 -1.61 -26.30
N ARG A 55 -11.28 -1.14 -25.34
CA ARG A 55 -9.82 -1.23 -25.35
C ARG A 55 -9.30 -1.45 -23.93
N PRO A 56 -9.41 -2.69 -23.42
CA PRO A 56 -8.92 -3.00 -22.08
C PRO A 56 -7.40 -2.88 -22.01
N LEU A 57 -6.90 -2.11 -21.03
CA LEU A 57 -5.49 -2.10 -20.65
C LEU A 57 -5.35 -2.91 -19.37
N LEU A 58 -4.37 -3.81 -19.33
CA LEU A 58 -4.02 -4.54 -18.13
C LEU A 58 -2.94 -3.77 -17.37
N ALA A 59 -3.21 -3.48 -16.10
CA ALA A 59 -2.24 -2.93 -15.16
C ALA A 59 -1.70 -4.06 -14.28
N SER A 60 -0.40 -4.07 -14.01
CA SER A 60 0.21 -5.02 -13.09
C SER A 60 1.09 -4.31 -12.09
N SER A 61 1.06 -4.77 -10.84
CA SER A 61 1.90 -4.31 -9.75
C SER A 61 2.48 -5.49 -9.01
N THR A 62 3.68 -5.31 -8.45
CA THR A 62 4.30 -6.26 -7.54
C THR A 62 5.03 -5.50 -6.45
N ASP A 63 4.83 -5.90 -5.20
CA ASP A 63 5.49 -5.31 -4.04
C ASP A 63 5.57 -6.33 -2.89
N GLY A 64 6.23 -5.95 -1.80
CA GLY A 64 6.33 -6.72 -0.58
C GLY A 64 5.96 -5.88 0.65
N VAL A 65 5.83 -6.55 1.80
CA VAL A 65 5.58 -5.85 3.08
C VAL A 65 6.83 -5.10 3.55
N GLY A 66 8.00 -5.60 3.23
CA GLY A 66 9.27 -5.03 3.66
C GLY A 66 9.57 -5.28 5.14
N THR A 67 10.42 -4.44 5.73
CA THR A 67 11.00 -4.72 7.07
C THR A 67 10.02 -4.55 8.24
N LYS A 68 8.76 -4.18 8.00
CA LYS A 68 7.67 -4.24 8.98
C LYS A 68 7.44 -5.67 9.48
N VAL A 69 7.66 -6.68 8.63
CA VAL A 69 7.54 -8.11 9.01
C VAL A 69 8.39 -8.48 10.22
N ALA A 70 9.53 -7.83 10.45
CA ALA A 70 10.36 -8.11 11.62
C ALA A 70 9.68 -7.71 12.96
N ILE A 71 8.73 -6.78 12.93
CA ILE A 71 7.92 -6.43 14.11
C ILE A 71 6.85 -7.50 14.32
N ALA A 72 6.19 -7.94 13.25
CA ALA A 72 5.23 -9.04 13.28
C ALA A 72 5.85 -10.33 13.85
N GLN A 73 7.06 -10.67 13.39
CA GLN A 73 7.85 -11.78 13.90
C GLN A 73 8.15 -11.65 15.39
N ALA A 74 8.58 -10.47 15.83
CA ALA A 74 8.95 -10.23 17.22
C ALA A 74 7.76 -10.30 18.19
N LEU A 75 6.56 -9.92 17.73
CA LEU A 75 5.33 -9.92 18.53
C LEU A 75 4.52 -11.21 18.35
N ASP A 76 4.88 -12.07 17.41
CA ASP A 76 4.10 -13.26 16.99
C ASP A 76 2.65 -12.88 16.58
N ILE A 77 2.50 -11.73 15.86
CA ILE A 77 1.25 -11.21 15.29
C ILE A 77 1.41 -11.15 13.77
N HIS A 78 0.67 -11.98 13.04
CA HIS A 78 0.95 -12.22 11.63
C HIS A 78 -0.18 -11.88 10.66
N ASP A 79 -1.39 -11.64 11.16
CA ASP A 79 -2.57 -11.36 10.31
C ASP A 79 -2.60 -9.94 9.75
N THR A 80 -2.00 -8.96 10.44
CA THR A 80 -2.04 -7.55 10.04
C THR A 80 -1.24 -7.27 8.76
N ILE A 81 -0.10 -7.95 8.59
CA ILE A 81 0.80 -7.72 7.45
C ILE A 81 0.24 -8.19 6.11
N GLY A 82 -0.76 -9.09 6.14
CA GLY A 82 -1.49 -9.47 4.92
C GLY A 82 -2.22 -8.28 4.28
N GLN A 83 -2.84 -7.41 5.10
CA GLN A 83 -3.44 -6.17 4.62
C GLN A 83 -2.38 -5.20 4.10
N ASP A 84 -1.21 -5.10 4.76
CA ASP A 84 -0.10 -4.28 4.27
C ASP A 84 0.33 -4.72 2.86
N LEU A 85 0.46 -6.03 2.63
CA LEU A 85 0.82 -6.56 1.31
C LEU A 85 -0.20 -6.16 0.25
N VAL A 86 -1.49 -6.40 0.51
CA VAL A 86 -2.56 -6.09 -0.46
C VAL A 86 -2.61 -4.61 -0.75
N ALA A 87 -2.51 -3.74 0.26
CA ALA A 87 -2.46 -2.29 0.08
C ALA A 87 -1.28 -1.87 -0.82
N MET A 88 -0.05 -2.38 -0.56
CA MET A 88 1.12 -2.02 -1.38
C MET A 88 0.96 -2.44 -2.83
N VAL A 89 0.36 -3.61 -3.09
CA VAL A 89 0.23 -4.16 -4.44
C VAL A 89 -1.01 -3.64 -5.16
N VAL A 90 -2.17 -3.63 -4.50
CA VAL A 90 -3.48 -3.37 -5.15
C VAL A 90 -3.78 -1.88 -5.24
N ASP A 91 -3.37 -1.06 -4.25
CA ASP A 91 -3.54 0.39 -4.35
C ASP A 91 -2.68 1.00 -5.46
N ASP A 92 -1.55 0.40 -5.84
CA ASP A 92 -0.80 0.79 -7.04
C ASP A 92 -1.53 0.47 -8.36
N ILE A 93 -2.46 -0.50 -8.36
CA ILE A 93 -3.35 -0.78 -9.50
C ILE A 93 -4.39 0.33 -9.65
N VAL A 94 -5.03 0.77 -8.56
CA VAL A 94 -6.06 1.81 -8.62
C VAL A 94 -5.51 3.18 -8.97
N VAL A 95 -4.21 3.43 -8.73
CA VAL A 95 -3.56 4.71 -9.09
C VAL A 95 -3.74 5.07 -10.56
N VAL A 96 -3.78 4.09 -11.44
CA VAL A 96 -4.03 4.32 -12.87
C VAL A 96 -5.52 4.22 -13.27
N GLY A 97 -6.43 4.13 -12.28
CA GLY A 97 -7.87 3.97 -12.50
C GLY A 97 -8.29 2.53 -12.79
N ALA A 98 -7.38 1.56 -12.65
CA ALA A 98 -7.67 0.17 -12.96
C ALA A 98 -8.41 -0.52 -11.80
N LYS A 99 -9.40 -1.35 -12.15
CA LYS A 99 -10.06 -2.28 -11.24
C LYS A 99 -9.17 -3.50 -11.08
N PRO A 100 -8.76 -3.89 -9.87
CA PRO A 100 -8.03 -5.13 -9.65
C PRO A 100 -8.90 -6.34 -9.99
N LEU A 101 -8.28 -7.38 -10.53
CA LEU A 101 -8.92 -8.63 -10.93
C LEU A 101 -8.45 -9.78 -10.07
N VAL A 102 -7.14 -10.02 -10.10
CA VAL A 102 -6.50 -11.16 -9.43
C VAL A 102 -5.20 -10.75 -8.74
N MET A 103 -4.88 -11.47 -7.69
CA MET A 103 -3.62 -11.36 -6.96
C MET A 103 -3.05 -12.76 -6.67
N THR A 104 -1.74 -12.84 -6.58
CA THR A 104 -0.98 -13.99 -6.06
C THR A 104 0.02 -13.49 -5.05
N ASP A 105 0.33 -14.32 -4.05
CA ASP A 105 1.33 -14.06 -3.03
C ASP A 105 2.51 -15.03 -3.12
N TYR A 106 3.62 -14.66 -2.50
CA TYR A 106 4.78 -15.49 -2.28
C TYR A 106 5.29 -15.30 -0.85
N ILE A 107 5.33 -16.39 -0.08
CA ILE A 107 5.83 -16.40 1.28
C ILE A 107 7.09 -17.26 1.35
N ALA A 108 8.25 -16.62 1.53
CA ALA A 108 9.50 -17.29 1.84
C ALA A 108 9.66 -17.42 3.36
N CYS A 109 9.93 -18.61 3.90
CA CYS A 109 10.14 -18.80 5.34
C CYS A 109 11.35 -19.70 5.61
N GLY A 110 11.98 -19.51 6.77
CA GLY A 110 13.09 -20.37 7.18
C GLY A 110 12.62 -21.75 7.59
N LYS A 111 11.47 -21.82 8.29
CA LYS A 111 10.72 -23.03 8.61
C LYS A 111 9.22 -22.74 8.49
N LEU A 112 8.49 -23.70 7.92
CA LEU A 112 7.06 -23.58 7.74
C LEU A 112 6.33 -23.88 9.06
N HIS A 113 5.59 -22.88 9.56
CA HIS A 113 4.67 -22.99 10.69
C HIS A 113 3.23 -22.83 10.16
N PRO A 114 2.45 -23.92 10.02
CA PRO A 114 1.19 -23.92 9.30
C PRO A 114 0.20 -22.85 9.77
N GLU A 115 0.06 -22.67 11.09
CA GLU A 115 -0.83 -21.70 11.68
C GLU A 115 -0.41 -20.26 11.35
N ARG A 116 0.89 -19.96 11.43
CA ARG A 116 1.46 -18.65 11.08
C ARG A 116 1.22 -18.31 9.61
N ILE A 117 1.47 -19.26 8.71
CA ILE A 117 1.19 -19.08 7.27
C ILE A 117 -0.30 -18.85 7.04
N ALA A 118 -1.16 -19.62 7.71
CA ALA A 118 -2.60 -19.46 7.60
C ALA A 118 -3.07 -18.07 8.10
N ASP A 119 -2.48 -17.54 9.17
CA ASP A 119 -2.77 -16.20 9.66
C ASP A 119 -2.36 -15.10 8.66
N ILE A 120 -1.16 -15.20 8.08
CA ILE A 120 -0.71 -14.28 7.04
C ILE A 120 -1.67 -14.30 5.85
N VAL A 121 -1.98 -15.50 5.32
CA VAL A 121 -2.86 -15.65 4.14
C VAL A 121 -4.30 -15.24 4.46
N ARG A 122 -4.77 -15.44 5.68
CA ARG A 122 -6.07 -14.92 6.11
C ARG A 122 -6.11 -13.40 6.00
N GLY A 123 -5.11 -12.68 6.52
CA GLY A 123 -5.02 -11.23 6.39
C GLY A 123 -4.95 -10.76 4.93
N ILE A 124 -4.22 -11.49 4.07
CA ILE A 124 -4.20 -11.23 2.62
C ILE A 124 -5.60 -11.41 2.02
N ALA A 125 -6.26 -12.52 2.32
CA ALA A 125 -7.58 -12.84 1.77
C ALA A 125 -8.66 -11.85 2.20
N GLU A 126 -8.67 -11.45 3.48
CA GLU A 126 -9.60 -10.44 4.02
C GLU A 126 -9.42 -9.08 3.30
N ALA A 127 -8.18 -8.64 3.11
CA ALA A 127 -7.89 -7.41 2.39
C ALA A 127 -8.18 -7.52 0.89
N CYS A 128 -7.93 -8.67 0.26
CA CYS A 128 -8.34 -8.97 -1.11
C CYS A 128 -9.86 -8.88 -1.29
N ALA A 129 -10.62 -9.47 -0.36
CA ALA A 129 -12.09 -9.37 -0.38
C ALA A 129 -12.56 -7.92 -0.23
N ALA A 130 -11.94 -7.14 0.67
CA ALA A 130 -12.26 -5.73 0.90
C ALA A 130 -11.96 -4.84 -0.33
N THR A 131 -11.00 -5.22 -1.17
CA THR A 131 -10.63 -4.49 -2.40
C THR A 131 -11.29 -5.04 -3.65
N GLY A 132 -12.10 -6.10 -3.53
CA GLY A 132 -12.73 -6.77 -4.67
C GLY A 132 -11.74 -7.49 -5.59
N THR A 133 -10.62 -7.94 -5.03
CA THR A 133 -9.54 -8.66 -5.72
C THR A 133 -9.63 -10.15 -5.40
N ALA A 134 -9.52 -11.03 -6.39
CA ALA A 134 -9.49 -12.47 -6.12
C ALA A 134 -8.06 -12.94 -5.84
N LEU A 135 -7.84 -13.57 -4.70
CA LEU A 135 -6.58 -14.28 -4.41
C LEU A 135 -6.64 -15.66 -5.09
N VAL A 136 -5.98 -15.79 -6.24
CA VAL A 136 -6.15 -16.96 -7.13
C VAL A 136 -5.05 -18.00 -6.99
N GLY A 137 -4.04 -17.73 -6.18
CA GLY A 137 -2.93 -18.64 -5.94
C GLY A 137 -1.84 -17.96 -5.13
N GLY A 138 -0.85 -18.72 -4.79
CA GLY A 138 0.33 -18.28 -4.06
C GLY A 138 1.33 -19.41 -3.93
N GLU A 139 2.46 -19.12 -3.32
CA GLU A 139 3.53 -20.09 -3.04
C GLU A 139 4.07 -19.86 -1.63
N THR A 140 4.30 -20.95 -0.91
CA THR A 140 5.03 -20.92 0.36
C THR A 140 6.24 -21.82 0.25
N ALA A 141 7.42 -21.24 0.37
CA ALA A 141 8.68 -21.98 0.21
C ALA A 141 9.55 -21.89 1.46
N GLU A 142 10.01 -23.05 1.92
CA GLU A 142 11.02 -23.14 2.97
C GLU A 142 12.42 -22.89 2.41
N HIS A 143 13.15 -21.99 3.05
CA HIS A 143 14.51 -21.58 2.69
C HIS A 143 15.51 -21.86 3.84
N PRO A 144 15.68 -23.13 4.26
CA PRO A 144 16.60 -23.46 5.34
C PRO A 144 18.03 -23.07 4.96
N GLY A 145 18.69 -22.35 5.87
CA GLY A 145 20.06 -21.86 5.65
C GLY A 145 20.17 -20.52 4.94
N LEU A 146 19.08 -20.00 4.34
CA LEU A 146 18.99 -18.61 3.85
C LEU A 146 18.26 -17.71 4.86
N LEU A 147 17.18 -18.20 5.45
CA LEU A 147 16.40 -17.53 6.48
C LEU A 147 16.58 -18.28 7.81
N GLY A 148 16.53 -17.53 8.93
CA GLY A 148 16.44 -18.14 10.25
C GLY A 148 15.12 -18.91 10.41
N PRO A 149 15.01 -19.85 11.36
CA PRO A 149 13.81 -20.71 11.47
C PRO A 149 12.50 -19.93 11.64
N ASP A 150 12.53 -18.78 12.30
CA ASP A 150 11.37 -17.95 12.55
C ASP A 150 11.22 -16.78 11.57
N ASP A 151 12.19 -16.59 10.68
CA ASP A 151 12.17 -15.53 9.68
C ASP A 151 11.25 -15.88 8.51
N TYR A 152 10.60 -14.87 7.97
CA TYR A 152 9.86 -14.96 6.71
C TYR A 152 9.83 -13.62 5.99
N ASP A 153 9.55 -13.65 4.71
CA ASP A 153 9.26 -12.48 3.88
C ASP A 153 8.00 -12.73 3.05
N VAL A 154 7.27 -11.68 2.76
CA VAL A 154 5.98 -11.75 2.05
C VAL A 154 5.97 -10.76 0.91
N ALA A 155 5.68 -11.26 -0.29
CA ALA A 155 5.55 -10.48 -1.50
C ALA A 155 4.28 -10.90 -2.27
N GLY A 156 3.83 -10.08 -3.20
CA GLY A 156 2.68 -10.39 -4.03
C GLY A 156 2.71 -9.67 -5.37
N ALA A 157 1.86 -10.12 -6.27
CA ALA A 157 1.63 -9.48 -7.55
C ALA A 157 0.14 -9.49 -7.88
N ALA A 158 -0.36 -8.38 -8.43
CA ALA A 158 -1.74 -8.27 -8.87
C ALA A 158 -1.84 -7.79 -10.32
N VAL A 159 -2.98 -8.11 -10.93
CA VAL A 159 -3.36 -7.62 -12.25
C VAL A 159 -4.74 -7.00 -12.16
N GLY A 160 -4.89 -5.82 -12.77
CA GLY A 160 -6.15 -5.11 -12.90
C GLY A 160 -6.41 -4.72 -14.35
N VAL A 161 -7.59 -4.13 -14.60
CA VAL A 161 -8.01 -3.68 -15.92
C VAL A 161 -8.59 -2.27 -15.84
N VAL A 162 -8.30 -1.47 -16.85
CA VAL A 162 -8.92 -0.15 -17.07
C VAL A 162 -9.28 0.02 -18.55
N GLU A 163 -10.39 0.69 -18.84
CA GLU A 163 -10.66 1.17 -20.21
C GLU A 163 -9.64 2.23 -20.60
N ALA A 164 -9.04 2.15 -21.77
CA ALA A 164 -7.98 3.06 -22.19
C ALA A 164 -8.37 4.54 -22.09
N ASP A 165 -9.64 4.85 -22.37
CA ASP A 165 -10.16 6.22 -22.28
C ASP A 165 -10.35 6.70 -20.81
N ASP A 166 -10.34 5.77 -19.84
CA ASP A 166 -10.50 6.07 -18.41
C ASP A 166 -9.15 6.05 -17.64
N LEU A 167 -8.03 5.76 -18.34
CA LEU A 167 -6.71 5.73 -17.75
C LEU A 167 -6.40 7.07 -17.06
N LEU A 168 -6.09 7.05 -15.77
CA LEU A 168 -5.64 8.20 -14.99
C LEU A 168 -4.16 8.46 -15.18
N GLY A 169 -3.75 9.72 -15.07
CA GLY A 169 -2.35 10.07 -15.13
C GLY A 169 -2.09 11.51 -15.60
N PRO A 170 -0.81 11.87 -15.83
CA PRO A 170 -0.39 13.24 -16.08
C PRO A 170 -1.06 13.89 -17.30
N ASP A 171 -1.47 13.11 -18.30
CA ASP A 171 -2.13 13.65 -19.50
C ASP A 171 -3.50 14.28 -19.24
N ARG A 172 -4.13 13.94 -18.10
CA ARG A 172 -5.41 14.51 -17.66
C ARG A 172 -5.27 15.74 -16.77
N VAL A 173 -4.13 15.91 -16.12
CA VAL A 173 -3.90 17.00 -15.15
C VAL A 173 -3.89 18.35 -15.86
N ARG A 174 -4.53 19.35 -15.24
CA ARG A 174 -4.70 20.72 -15.77
C ARG A 174 -4.23 21.75 -14.77
N ASP A 175 -3.89 22.95 -15.27
CA ASP A 175 -3.67 24.12 -14.43
C ASP A 175 -4.92 24.45 -13.61
N GLY A 176 -4.73 24.71 -12.32
CA GLY A 176 -5.82 24.96 -11.38
C GLY A 176 -6.45 23.71 -10.78
N ASP A 177 -6.09 22.50 -11.20
CA ASP A 177 -6.53 21.28 -10.51
C ASP A 177 -6.16 21.30 -9.03
N VAL A 178 -7.01 20.71 -8.20
CA VAL A 178 -6.85 20.69 -6.76
C VAL A 178 -6.26 19.35 -6.31
N VAL A 179 -5.28 19.38 -5.42
CA VAL A 179 -4.73 18.19 -4.80
C VAL A 179 -5.47 17.91 -3.50
N ILE A 180 -6.17 16.79 -3.46
CA ILE A 180 -6.86 16.26 -2.29
C ILE A 180 -5.98 15.19 -1.66
N ALA A 181 -5.70 15.34 -0.36
CA ALA A 181 -5.01 14.35 0.44
C ALA A 181 -6.02 13.46 1.15
N MET A 182 -5.69 12.16 1.26
CA MET A 182 -6.44 11.17 2.02
C MET A 182 -5.57 10.67 3.19
N ALA A 183 -6.18 10.56 4.36
CA ALA A 183 -5.48 10.17 5.58
C ALA A 183 -4.87 8.77 5.46
N SER A 184 -3.67 8.59 6.02
CA SER A 184 -3.10 7.28 6.30
C SER A 184 -3.60 6.75 7.65
N SER A 185 -3.53 5.43 7.85
CA SER A 185 -3.77 4.78 9.14
C SER A 185 -2.57 4.86 10.10
N GLY A 186 -1.44 5.36 9.63
CA GLY A 186 -0.16 5.42 10.33
C GLY A 186 1.01 5.37 9.33
N LEU A 187 2.07 4.68 9.72
CA LEU A 187 3.29 4.53 8.89
C LEU A 187 3.05 3.74 7.59
N HIS A 188 1.96 2.99 7.52
CA HIS A 188 1.71 2.01 6.46
C HIS A 188 2.78 0.91 6.46
N SER A 189 3.44 0.67 5.31
CA SER A 189 4.46 -0.36 5.18
C SER A 189 5.82 0.20 4.72
N ASN A 190 6.03 1.52 4.81
CA ASN A 190 7.24 2.18 4.33
C ASN A 190 8.06 2.80 5.45
N GLY A 191 9.39 2.86 5.26
CA GLY A 191 10.31 3.51 6.20
C GLY A 191 10.63 2.72 7.47
N PHE A 192 10.23 1.45 7.58
CA PHE A 192 10.41 0.63 8.77
C PHE A 192 11.86 0.29 9.10
N SER A 193 12.78 0.31 8.13
CA SER A 193 14.21 0.18 8.42
C SER A 193 14.71 1.32 9.29
N LEU A 194 14.25 2.56 9.04
CA LEU A 194 14.56 3.72 9.86
C LEU A 194 13.90 3.59 11.25
N VAL A 195 12.61 3.22 11.31
CA VAL A 195 11.89 3.01 12.57
C VAL A 195 12.63 2.02 13.46
N ARG A 196 12.99 0.86 12.93
CA ARG A 196 13.73 -0.18 13.66
C ARG A 196 15.10 0.30 14.16
N HIS A 197 15.80 1.07 13.33
CA HIS A 197 17.08 1.68 13.71
C HIS A 197 16.91 2.68 14.86
N ILE A 198 15.89 3.56 14.81
CA ILE A 198 15.59 4.54 15.87
C ILE A 198 15.31 3.80 17.18
N LEU A 199 14.40 2.84 17.20
CA LEU A 199 14.05 2.10 18.41
C LEU A 199 15.26 1.37 19.01
N ALA A 200 16.04 0.68 18.18
CA ALA A 200 17.25 -0.01 18.62
C ALA A 200 18.28 0.97 19.22
N SER A 201 18.48 2.15 18.63
CA SER A 201 19.40 3.17 19.12
C SER A 201 19.00 3.75 20.47
N ARG A 202 17.73 3.67 20.83
CA ARG A 202 17.14 4.13 22.10
C ARG A 202 16.89 2.99 23.08
N SER A 203 17.28 1.75 22.73
CA SER A 203 17.00 0.55 23.52
C SER A 203 15.52 0.37 23.85
N ILE A 204 14.63 0.73 22.92
CA ILE A 204 13.18 0.54 23.00
C ILE A 204 12.84 -0.80 22.34
N GLY A 205 12.19 -1.69 23.10
CA GLY A 205 11.68 -2.97 22.63
C GLY A 205 10.29 -2.86 22.04
N TYR A 206 9.90 -3.80 21.19
CA TYR A 206 8.55 -3.82 20.59
C TYR A 206 7.44 -4.13 21.62
N HIS A 207 7.77 -4.80 22.71
CA HIS A 207 6.85 -5.10 23.82
C HIS A 207 6.77 -3.98 24.85
N ASP A 208 7.58 -2.92 24.72
CA ASP A 208 7.54 -1.82 25.66
C ASP A 208 6.22 -1.05 25.50
N GLU A 209 5.66 -0.63 26.63
CA GLU A 209 4.48 0.21 26.67
C GLU A 209 4.90 1.66 26.89
N LEU A 210 4.68 2.51 25.89
CA LEU A 210 5.06 3.91 25.92
C LEU A 210 3.83 4.79 25.66
N PRO A 211 3.48 5.69 26.62
CA PRO A 211 2.33 6.58 26.46
C PRO A 211 2.36 7.42 25.18
N GLU A 212 3.57 7.81 24.74
CA GLU A 212 3.79 8.59 23.52
C GLU A 212 3.36 7.83 22.24
N PHE A 213 3.43 6.50 22.26
CA PHE A 213 2.90 5.62 21.20
C PHE A 213 1.41 5.31 21.36
N GLY A 214 0.82 5.64 22.51
CA GLY A 214 -0.56 5.32 22.83
C GLY A 214 -0.77 3.90 23.35
N GLY A 215 0.30 3.16 23.65
CA GLY A 215 0.26 1.79 24.17
C GLY A 215 1.53 1.02 23.86
N VAL A 216 1.38 -0.27 23.50
CA VAL A 216 2.51 -1.13 23.14
C VAL A 216 3.10 -0.67 21.82
N VAL A 217 4.41 -0.39 21.82
CA VAL A 217 5.14 0.17 20.68
C VAL A 217 4.95 -0.65 19.41
N GLY A 218 5.16 -1.96 19.50
CA GLY A 218 5.06 -2.83 18.33
C GLY A 218 3.64 -2.97 17.78
N GLU A 219 2.61 -2.98 18.63
CA GLU A 219 1.20 -3.03 18.21
C GLU A 219 0.84 -1.75 17.44
N THR A 220 1.23 -0.58 17.94
CA THR A 220 1.03 0.70 17.23
C THR A 220 1.73 0.71 15.88
N LEU A 221 2.94 0.16 15.79
CA LEU A 221 3.70 0.07 14.55
C LEU A 221 3.14 -1.00 13.58
N LEU A 222 2.42 -2.01 14.08
CA LEU A 222 1.73 -3.00 13.25
C LEU A 222 0.37 -2.54 12.74
N THR A 223 -0.10 -1.33 13.07
CA THR A 223 -1.33 -0.79 12.48
C THR A 223 -1.34 -1.04 10.96
N PRO A 224 -2.36 -1.75 10.42
CA PRO A 224 -2.38 -2.10 9.01
C PRO A 224 -2.50 -0.87 8.11
N THR A 225 -1.94 -0.97 6.92
CA THR A 225 -2.08 0.05 5.87
C THR A 225 -3.55 0.25 5.50
N ALA A 226 -3.99 1.50 5.37
CA ALA A 226 -5.33 1.81 4.88
C ALA A 226 -5.50 1.29 3.43
N LEU A 227 -6.71 0.77 3.13
CA LEU A 227 -7.08 0.31 1.79
C LEU A 227 -7.82 1.43 1.06
N TYR A 228 -7.28 1.90 -0.05
CA TYR A 228 -7.84 3.00 -0.84
C TYR A 228 -8.64 2.53 -2.04
N THR A 229 -8.41 1.30 -2.50
CA THR A 229 -8.92 0.78 -3.77
C THR A 229 -10.45 0.83 -3.86
N ALA A 230 -11.19 0.26 -2.89
CA ALA A 230 -12.65 0.20 -2.99
C ALA A 230 -13.29 1.60 -2.96
N PRO A 231 -12.99 2.50 -1.98
CA PRO A 231 -13.54 3.86 -1.99
C PRO A 231 -13.16 4.68 -3.22
N LEU A 232 -11.97 4.46 -3.79
CA LEU A 232 -11.56 5.16 -5.01
C LEU A 232 -12.28 4.65 -6.26
N LEU A 233 -12.46 3.35 -6.42
CA LEU A 233 -13.22 2.80 -7.55
C LEU A 233 -14.68 3.25 -7.53
N GLU A 234 -15.32 3.28 -6.36
CA GLU A 234 -16.67 3.83 -6.20
C GLU A 234 -16.70 5.32 -6.54
N LEU A 235 -15.75 6.11 -6.05
CA LEU A 235 -15.61 7.53 -6.38
C LEU A 235 -15.49 7.75 -7.88
N LEU A 236 -14.64 6.99 -8.58
CA LEU A 236 -14.44 7.10 -10.03
C LEU A 236 -15.72 6.77 -10.81
N ALA A 237 -16.49 5.79 -10.33
CA ALA A 237 -17.76 5.40 -10.96
C ALA A 237 -18.86 6.45 -10.76
N GLU A 238 -18.96 7.07 -9.58
CA GLU A 238 -19.98 8.06 -9.24
C GLU A 238 -19.66 9.47 -9.79
N HIS A 239 -18.36 9.78 -9.93
CA HIS A 239 -17.86 11.09 -10.37
C HIS A 239 -16.95 10.97 -11.60
N PRO A 240 -17.47 10.46 -12.75
CA PRO A 240 -16.65 10.26 -13.94
C PRO A 240 -15.99 11.57 -14.39
N GLY A 241 -14.67 11.49 -14.65
CA GLY A 241 -13.87 12.63 -15.09
C GLY A 241 -13.51 13.65 -14.01
N ALA A 242 -13.93 13.47 -12.75
CA ALA A 242 -13.56 14.37 -11.65
C ALA A 242 -12.10 14.20 -11.21
N VAL A 243 -11.59 12.98 -11.20
CA VAL A 243 -10.22 12.64 -10.83
C VAL A 243 -9.37 12.55 -12.09
N HIS A 244 -8.25 13.27 -12.12
CA HIS A 244 -7.32 13.32 -13.24
C HIS A 244 -6.10 12.41 -13.01
N ALA A 245 -5.59 12.37 -11.78
CA ALA A 245 -4.49 11.49 -11.40
C ALA A 245 -4.61 11.08 -9.92
N LEU A 246 -4.04 9.94 -9.58
CA LEU A 246 -3.88 9.45 -8.22
C LEU A 246 -2.39 9.22 -7.94
N SER A 247 -1.98 9.35 -6.69
CA SER A 247 -0.61 9.09 -6.26
C SER A 247 -0.59 8.38 -4.92
N HIS A 248 -0.15 7.14 -4.89
CA HIS A 248 0.05 6.37 -3.67
C HIS A 248 1.35 6.84 -2.98
N VAL A 249 1.25 7.25 -1.73
CA VAL A 249 2.39 7.75 -0.96
C VAL A 249 3.13 6.58 -0.32
N THR A 250 4.18 6.15 -1.00
CA THR A 250 5.07 5.06 -0.58
C THR A 250 6.48 5.58 -0.28
N GLY A 251 7.51 4.76 -0.34
CA GLY A 251 8.90 5.17 -0.15
C GLY A 251 9.31 6.34 -1.06
N GLY A 252 9.96 7.33 -0.47
CA GLY A 252 10.28 8.62 -1.10
C GLY A 252 9.38 9.78 -0.65
N GLY A 253 8.34 9.49 0.15
CA GLY A 253 7.50 10.51 0.77
C GLY A 253 6.50 11.18 -0.17
N ILE A 254 5.85 12.22 0.34
CA ILE A 254 4.67 12.84 -0.29
C ILE A 254 5.03 13.52 -1.61
N ALA A 255 6.03 14.41 -1.59
CA ALA A 255 6.39 15.26 -2.74
C ALA A 255 6.90 14.44 -3.94
N ALA A 256 7.81 13.48 -3.69
CA ALA A 256 8.39 12.68 -4.76
C ALA A 256 7.34 11.77 -5.44
N ASN A 257 6.37 11.21 -4.67
CA ASN A 257 5.32 10.41 -5.26
C ASN A 257 4.30 11.28 -6.04
N LEU A 258 3.94 12.47 -5.53
CA LEU A 258 3.08 13.40 -6.28
C LEU A 258 3.72 13.85 -7.59
N ALA A 259 5.00 14.22 -7.58
CA ALA A 259 5.71 14.68 -8.76
C ALA A 259 5.67 13.69 -9.94
N ARG A 260 5.56 12.38 -9.67
CA ARG A 260 5.49 11.31 -10.70
C ARG A 260 4.23 11.39 -11.56
N VAL A 261 3.14 11.87 -11.00
CA VAL A 261 1.81 11.89 -11.65
C VAL A 261 1.43 13.27 -12.18
N LEU A 262 2.33 14.24 -12.06
CA LEU A 262 2.17 15.58 -12.60
C LEU A 262 2.84 15.69 -13.98
N PRO A 263 2.27 16.43 -14.93
CA PRO A 263 2.92 16.68 -16.22
C PRO A 263 4.18 17.53 -16.05
N VAL A 264 5.14 17.31 -16.94
CA VAL A 264 6.39 18.11 -16.99
C VAL A 264 6.07 19.60 -17.12
N GLY A 265 6.74 20.41 -16.30
CA GLY A 265 6.53 21.85 -16.27
C GLY A 265 5.39 22.32 -15.35
N SER A 266 4.59 21.41 -14.81
CA SER A 266 3.64 21.72 -13.74
C SER A 266 4.25 21.51 -12.37
N TRP A 267 3.67 22.15 -11.37
CA TRP A 267 4.13 22.05 -9.99
C TRP A 267 3.01 22.19 -8.96
N VAL A 268 3.27 21.70 -7.75
CA VAL A 268 2.37 21.82 -6.60
C VAL A 268 3.19 22.20 -5.37
N GLU A 269 2.67 23.16 -4.61
CA GLU A 269 3.05 23.39 -3.21
C GLU A 269 1.96 22.81 -2.30
N LEU A 270 2.32 21.85 -1.46
CA LEU A 270 1.45 21.26 -0.46
C LEU A 270 1.59 22.05 0.86
N ASP A 271 0.50 22.57 1.39
CA ASP A 271 0.51 23.33 2.64
C ASP A 271 0.51 22.39 3.85
N ARG A 272 1.63 22.35 4.59
CA ARG A 272 1.75 21.61 5.86
C ARG A 272 0.70 21.99 6.89
N ALA A 273 0.18 23.24 6.86
CA ALA A 273 -0.88 23.67 7.74
C ALA A 273 -2.25 23.04 7.40
N SER A 274 -2.38 22.30 6.29
CA SER A 274 -3.65 21.65 5.93
C SER A 274 -3.96 20.41 6.77
N TRP A 275 -2.96 19.82 7.46
CA TRP A 275 -3.18 18.65 8.34
C TRP A 275 -2.25 18.66 9.57
N SER A 276 -2.53 17.76 10.51
CA SER A 276 -1.64 17.40 11.61
C SER A 276 -1.15 15.97 11.41
N PRO A 277 0.17 15.71 11.26
CA PRO A 277 0.68 14.35 11.24
C PRO A 277 0.30 13.59 12.52
N PRO A 278 -0.10 12.31 12.43
CA PRO A 278 -0.32 11.45 13.58
C PRO A 278 0.86 11.44 14.55
N SER A 279 0.57 11.28 15.86
CA SER A 279 1.58 11.40 16.94
C SER A 279 2.78 10.48 16.75
N VAL A 280 2.60 9.29 16.20
CA VAL A 280 3.66 8.32 15.95
C VAL A 280 4.83 8.90 15.14
N PHE A 281 4.56 9.77 14.17
CA PHE A 281 5.61 10.41 13.37
C PHE A 281 6.41 11.42 14.19
N ARG A 282 5.75 12.22 15.05
CA ARG A 282 6.43 13.17 15.94
C ARG A 282 7.31 12.43 16.94
N VAL A 283 6.78 11.39 17.57
CA VAL A 283 7.52 10.57 18.53
C VAL A 283 8.76 9.96 17.89
N LEU A 284 8.63 9.38 16.70
CA LEU A 284 9.77 8.79 15.99
C LEU A 284 10.80 9.85 15.57
N ALA A 285 10.38 11.02 15.10
CA ALA A 285 11.28 12.11 14.74
C ALA A 285 12.04 12.63 15.99
N GLU A 286 11.35 12.85 17.11
CA GLU A 286 11.96 13.26 18.38
C GLU A 286 12.96 12.21 18.90
N LEU A 287 12.62 10.93 18.84
CA LEU A 287 13.53 9.84 19.20
C LEU A 287 14.76 9.78 18.29
N ALA A 288 14.61 10.12 17.01
CA ALA A 288 15.74 10.25 16.08
C ALA A 288 16.61 11.49 16.39
N GLY A 289 16.06 12.51 17.03
CA GLY A 289 16.67 13.83 17.17
C GLY A 289 16.50 14.71 15.93
N ASP A 290 15.47 14.43 15.15
CA ASP A 290 15.14 15.03 13.87
C ASP A 290 13.86 15.88 13.96
N SER A 291 13.59 16.69 12.93
CA SER A 291 12.30 17.36 12.74
C SER A 291 11.38 16.52 11.82
N LEU A 292 10.07 16.82 11.84
CA LEU A 292 9.15 16.17 10.90
C LEU A 292 9.52 16.46 9.44
N GLU A 293 9.99 17.68 9.16
CA GLU A 293 10.39 18.11 7.82
C GLU A 293 11.55 17.26 7.27
N SER A 294 12.50 16.87 8.12
CA SER A 294 13.63 16.02 7.71
C SER A 294 13.20 14.59 7.35
N THR A 295 12.01 14.15 7.77
CA THR A 295 11.48 12.80 7.52
C THR A 295 10.52 12.72 6.33
N GLU A 296 10.20 13.86 5.68
CA GLU A 296 9.26 13.96 4.56
C GLU A 296 9.63 13.10 3.34
N GLY A 297 10.92 12.87 3.13
CA GLY A 297 11.41 11.98 2.08
C GLY A 297 11.35 10.48 2.42
N THR A 298 10.93 10.13 3.65
CA THR A 298 10.92 8.74 4.12
C THR A 298 9.52 8.25 4.48
N TRP A 299 8.75 9.07 5.20
CA TRP A 299 7.43 8.71 5.72
C TRP A 299 6.29 9.46 5.04
N ASN A 300 5.10 8.88 5.13
CA ASN A 300 3.87 9.45 4.58
C ASN A 300 3.28 10.61 5.42
N LEU A 301 3.75 10.78 6.66
CA LEU A 301 3.36 11.82 7.62
C LEU A 301 1.85 12.03 7.76
N GLY A 302 1.06 10.98 7.58
CA GLY A 302 -0.39 11.02 7.73
C GLY A 302 -1.16 11.13 6.41
N ILE A 303 -0.49 11.12 5.25
CA ILE A 303 -1.11 11.13 3.92
C ILE A 303 -0.73 9.84 3.19
N GLY A 304 -1.68 8.95 2.98
CA GLY A 304 -1.41 7.68 2.28
C GLY A 304 -1.72 7.72 0.79
N MET A 305 -2.65 8.56 0.36
CA MET A 305 -3.04 8.72 -1.04
C MET A 305 -3.30 10.19 -1.37
N LEU A 306 -2.97 10.60 -2.59
CA LEU A 306 -3.30 11.92 -3.13
C LEU A 306 -4.13 11.76 -4.40
N ALA A 307 -5.13 12.64 -4.59
CA ALA A 307 -5.89 12.75 -5.82
C ALA A 307 -5.73 14.15 -6.42
N VAL A 308 -5.42 14.23 -7.71
CA VAL A 308 -5.48 15.46 -8.49
C VAL A 308 -6.85 15.52 -9.16
N VAL A 309 -7.62 16.55 -8.83
CA VAL A 309 -9.06 16.62 -9.11
C VAL A 309 -9.39 17.92 -9.80
N ALA A 310 -10.35 17.89 -10.74
CA ALA A 310 -10.89 19.10 -11.35
C ALA A 310 -11.38 20.09 -10.27
N GLN A 311 -10.99 21.37 -10.40
CA GLN A 311 -11.23 22.38 -9.36
C GLN A 311 -12.70 22.51 -8.95
N ASP A 312 -13.63 22.47 -9.91
CA ASP A 312 -15.07 22.59 -9.70
C ASP A 312 -15.71 21.34 -9.08
N ARG A 313 -14.96 20.22 -9.01
CA ARG A 313 -15.42 18.94 -8.43
C ARG A 313 -14.78 18.64 -7.07
N ALA A 314 -13.84 19.47 -6.61
CA ALA A 314 -13.06 19.19 -5.39
C ALA A 314 -13.92 19.00 -4.15
N ALA A 315 -14.94 19.83 -3.94
CA ALA A 315 -15.84 19.74 -2.78
C ALA A 315 -16.68 18.45 -2.81
N ASP A 316 -17.17 18.04 -3.98
CA ASP A 316 -17.95 16.81 -4.16
C ASP A 316 -17.09 15.57 -3.88
N VAL A 317 -15.83 15.59 -4.37
CA VAL A 317 -14.88 14.49 -4.16
C VAL A 317 -14.51 14.35 -2.67
N VAL A 318 -14.24 15.45 -1.98
CA VAL A 318 -13.99 15.41 -0.52
C VAL A 318 -15.20 14.83 0.21
N ALA A 319 -16.40 15.32 -0.06
CA ALA A 319 -17.62 14.83 0.59
C ALA A 319 -17.88 13.34 0.29
N ALA A 320 -17.62 12.90 -0.94
CA ALA A 320 -17.76 11.51 -1.33
C ALA A 320 -16.78 10.59 -0.60
N LEU A 321 -15.52 11.00 -0.43
CA LEU A 321 -14.50 10.24 0.33
C LEU A 321 -14.85 10.19 1.82
N GLU A 322 -15.24 11.32 2.42
CA GLU A 322 -15.64 11.37 3.83
C GLU A 322 -16.87 10.50 4.12
N SER A 323 -17.84 10.44 3.20
CA SER A 323 -19.01 9.56 3.33
C SER A 323 -18.66 8.08 3.37
N ARG A 324 -17.48 7.71 2.87
CA ARG A 324 -16.90 6.36 2.89
C ARG A 324 -15.91 6.13 4.04
N SER A 325 -15.99 6.99 5.06
CA SER A 325 -15.06 6.95 6.21
C SER A 325 -13.58 7.08 5.81
N MET A 326 -13.31 7.78 4.69
CA MET A 326 -11.97 8.13 4.23
C MET A 326 -11.75 9.64 4.46
N PRO A 327 -11.11 10.05 5.57
CA PRO A 327 -10.85 11.47 5.82
C PRO A 327 -10.01 12.07 4.69
N ALA A 328 -10.51 13.17 4.11
CA ALA A 328 -9.89 13.81 2.97
C ALA A 328 -9.97 15.35 3.08
N TRP A 329 -8.97 16.04 2.53
CA TRP A 329 -8.91 17.50 2.55
C TRP A 329 -8.11 18.05 1.37
N VAL A 330 -8.32 19.34 1.07
CA VAL A 330 -7.51 20.05 0.08
C VAL A 330 -6.14 20.35 0.68
N ALA A 331 -5.07 19.94 -0.01
CA ALA A 331 -3.69 20.12 0.43
C ALA A 331 -2.87 21.06 -0.50
N GLY A 332 -3.29 21.27 -1.74
CA GLY A 332 -2.58 22.11 -2.70
C GLY A 332 -3.35 22.32 -3.99
N THR A 333 -2.72 23.03 -4.91
CA THR A 333 -3.27 23.32 -6.25
C THR A 333 -2.16 23.16 -7.29
N VAL A 334 -2.49 22.58 -8.43
CA VAL A 334 -1.58 22.44 -9.57
C VAL A 334 -1.41 23.79 -10.26
N SER A 335 -0.17 24.15 -10.56
CA SER A 335 0.15 25.33 -11.37
C SER A 335 1.09 24.99 -12.52
N THR A 336 0.88 25.64 -13.66
CA THR A 336 1.76 25.60 -14.82
C THR A 336 2.50 26.94 -15.03
N ALA A 337 2.36 27.89 -14.10
CA ALA A 337 3.06 29.15 -14.15
C ALA A 337 4.58 28.96 -14.15
N ALA A 338 5.29 29.72 -14.99
CA ALA A 338 6.73 29.63 -15.08
C ALA A 338 7.39 29.88 -13.72
N ARG A 339 8.26 28.96 -13.31
CA ARG A 339 8.91 28.98 -12.00
C ARG A 339 10.27 28.27 -12.06
N ASP A 340 11.18 28.68 -11.19
CA ASP A 340 12.34 27.89 -10.82
C ASP A 340 11.93 26.77 -9.85
N PHE A 341 12.44 25.58 -10.07
CA PHE A 341 12.15 24.38 -9.27
C PHE A 341 13.22 24.07 -8.21
N ASP A 342 14.01 25.08 -7.81
CA ASP A 342 14.93 24.91 -6.69
C ASP A 342 14.15 24.56 -5.40
N GLY A 343 14.58 23.50 -4.71
CA GLY A 343 13.92 22.97 -3.53
C GLY A 343 12.61 22.21 -3.81
N PHE A 344 12.32 21.83 -5.05
CA PHE A 344 11.25 20.91 -5.40
C PHE A 344 11.79 19.51 -5.69
N GLU A 345 11.02 18.49 -5.29
CA GLU A 345 11.16 17.14 -5.82
C GLU A 345 10.64 17.13 -7.25
N GLN A 346 11.41 16.60 -8.21
CA GLN A 346 11.08 16.60 -9.63
C GLN A 346 11.13 15.17 -10.15
N GLY A 347 10.02 14.62 -10.54
CA GLY A 347 9.92 13.23 -10.95
C GLY A 347 10.52 12.30 -9.87
N ALA A 348 10.32 11.02 -9.98
CA ALA A 348 10.95 10.08 -9.06
C ALA A 348 11.01 8.69 -9.69
N LYS A 349 11.86 7.81 -9.18
CA LYS A 349 11.93 6.40 -9.58
C LYS A 349 12.03 6.20 -11.11
N GLY A 350 12.78 7.08 -11.79
CA GLY A 350 12.98 7.03 -13.26
C GLY A 350 11.83 7.60 -14.10
N VAL A 351 10.79 8.16 -13.46
CA VAL A 351 9.70 8.84 -14.16
C VAL A 351 10.05 10.33 -14.34
N THR A 352 9.96 10.82 -15.57
CA THR A 352 10.00 12.26 -15.86
C THR A 352 8.61 12.83 -15.58
N GLY A 353 8.48 13.63 -14.53
CA GLY A 353 7.20 14.18 -14.07
C GLY A 353 7.27 15.69 -13.86
N GLY A 354 6.28 16.24 -13.16
CA GLY A 354 6.29 17.62 -12.70
C GLY A 354 7.12 17.79 -11.43
N ALA A 355 6.80 18.82 -10.66
CA ALA A 355 7.50 19.17 -9.44
C ALA A 355 6.55 19.34 -8.24
N ALA A 356 6.98 18.91 -7.06
CA ALA A 356 6.21 19.09 -5.84
C ALA A 356 7.12 19.41 -4.65
N ARG A 357 6.61 20.19 -3.70
CA ARG A 357 7.25 20.40 -2.41
C ARG A 357 6.22 20.69 -1.32
N LEU A 358 6.64 20.55 -0.07
CA LEU A 358 5.84 20.95 1.09
C LEU A 358 6.28 22.35 1.55
N VAL A 359 5.31 23.20 1.93
CA VAL A 359 5.54 24.57 2.39
C VAL A 359 4.79 24.86 3.69
N GLY A 360 5.19 25.93 4.39
CA GLY A 360 4.60 26.28 5.68
C GLY A 360 5.07 25.38 6.83
N SER A 361 4.29 25.29 7.89
CA SER A 361 4.60 24.49 9.09
C SER A 361 3.42 23.59 9.43
N TYR A 362 3.68 22.41 9.98
CA TYR A 362 2.67 21.50 10.46
C TYR A 362 1.86 22.12 11.61
N ARG A 363 0.57 21.79 11.66
CA ARG A 363 -0.24 22.10 12.82
C ARG A 363 0.30 21.36 14.05
N ALA A 364 0.27 22.03 15.19
CA ALA A 364 0.68 21.48 16.48
C ALA A 364 -0.25 20.32 16.92
#